data_ea46a2a5df907b92e18e20f59f2f3020
#
_entry.id   ea46a2a5df907b92e18e20f59f2f3020
#
_cell.length_a   1.000
_cell.length_b   1.000
_cell.length_c   1.000
_cell.angle_alpha   90.00
_cell.angle_beta   90.00
_cell.angle_gamma   90.00
#
_symmetry.space_group_name_H-M   'P 1'
#
loop_
_entity.id
_entity.type
_entity.pdbx_description
1 polymer ?
#
loop_
_entity_poly.entity_id
_entity_poly.type
_entity_poly.pdbx_seq_one_letter_code
_entity_poly.pdbx_strand_id
1 'polypeptide(L)'
;MTTSRVKLLDGQGRKFKWNATGWHHDPNCYPPSLLRTLLDEMVIYFTDMSRVHKNLNEFATCIEDEYQRQTDAHVYVCRNPELEHPFGAHYDEAHNIIIQCEGQTHFKVWQEVDNKDFEKDANLNLDIKEDPIIDVIMKPGDALWVPMYYPHHAISLT
;
A
#
# COMPACT_ATOMS: atom_id res chain seq x y z
N MET A 1 -11.62 9.81 -9.19
CA MET A 1 -11.46 9.54 -7.73
C MET A 1 -10.99 10.79 -7.01
N THR A 2 -11.45 11.03 -5.79
CA THR A 2 -11.08 12.22 -5.02
C THR A 2 -9.61 12.14 -4.57
N THR A 3 -8.93 13.29 -4.47
CA THR A 3 -7.55 13.38 -4.01
C THR A 3 -7.35 12.95 -2.54
N SER A 4 -8.44 12.88 -1.76
CA SER A 4 -8.41 12.35 -0.40
C SER A 4 -8.22 10.83 -0.33
N ARG A 5 -8.64 10.11 -1.38
CA ARG A 5 -8.58 8.63 -1.44
C ARG A 5 -7.49 8.10 -2.35
N VAL A 6 -6.81 8.96 -3.10
CA VAL A 6 -5.73 8.57 -4.01
C VAL A 6 -4.48 9.31 -3.60
N LYS A 7 -3.44 8.58 -3.24
CA LYS A 7 -2.12 9.13 -2.96
C LYS A 7 -1.18 8.70 -4.09
N LEU A 8 -0.46 9.64 -4.63
CA LEU A 8 0.57 9.43 -5.63
C LEU A 8 1.91 9.55 -4.91
N LEU A 9 2.68 8.49 -4.89
CA LEU A 9 3.92 8.38 -4.12
C LEU A 9 5.07 8.07 -5.09
N ASP A 10 6.12 8.86 -5.06
CA ASP A 10 7.36 8.52 -5.76
C ASP A 10 8.15 7.43 -5.01
N GLY A 11 9.22 6.89 -5.60
CA GLY A 11 10.05 5.88 -5.00
C GLY A 11 10.79 6.30 -3.71
N GLN A 12 10.56 7.52 -3.23
CA GLN A 12 11.07 8.04 -1.96
C GLN A 12 9.95 8.35 -0.96
N GLY A 13 8.72 7.91 -1.23
CA GLY A 13 7.56 8.14 -0.38
C GLY A 13 7.01 9.58 -0.42
N ARG A 14 7.53 10.43 -1.31
CA ARG A 14 7.06 11.81 -1.41
C ARG A 14 5.74 11.87 -2.14
N LYS A 15 4.78 12.59 -1.56
CA LYS A 15 3.46 12.79 -2.17
C LYS A 15 3.55 13.74 -3.36
N PHE A 16 3.14 13.27 -4.51
CA PHE A 16 2.93 14.12 -5.68
C PHE A 16 1.77 15.09 -5.44
N LYS A 17 2.00 16.38 -5.69
CA LYS A 17 0.97 17.40 -5.60
C LYS A 17 0.44 17.71 -7.01
N TRP A 18 -0.79 17.33 -7.26
CA TRP A 18 -1.50 17.72 -8.47
C TRP A 18 -1.96 19.18 -8.37
N ASN A 19 -1.45 20.02 -9.26
CA ASN A 19 -1.96 21.37 -9.46
C ASN A 19 -2.89 21.36 -10.66
N ALA A 20 -4.19 21.34 -10.41
CA ALA A 20 -5.18 21.48 -11.47
C ALA A 20 -5.03 22.88 -12.10
N THR A 21 -4.66 22.90 -13.36
CA THR A 21 -4.60 24.13 -14.14
C THR A 21 -5.77 24.16 -15.12
N GLY A 22 -6.54 25.23 -15.08
CA GLY A 22 -7.70 25.41 -15.94
C GLY A 22 -9.04 25.11 -15.26
N TRP A 23 -10.07 25.78 -15.73
CA TRP A 23 -11.42 25.72 -15.16
C TRP A 23 -12.18 24.40 -15.40
N HIS A 24 -11.63 23.50 -16.19
CA HIS A 24 -12.21 22.18 -16.48
C HIS A 24 -11.82 21.11 -15.48
N HIS A 25 -10.88 21.39 -14.56
CA HIS A 25 -10.34 20.40 -13.65
C HIS A 25 -10.84 20.67 -12.23
N ASP A 26 -11.50 19.67 -11.66
CA ASP A 26 -11.76 19.66 -10.22
C ASP A 26 -10.43 19.44 -9.48
N PRO A 27 -9.97 20.40 -8.64
CA PRO A 27 -8.73 20.26 -7.90
C PRO A 27 -8.77 19.12 -6.87
N ASN A 28 -9.95 18.60 -6.59
CA ASN A 28 -10.13 17.48 -5.67
C ASN A 28 -10.19 16.11 -6.35
N CYS A 29 -10.02 16.05 -7.67
CA CYS A 29 -10.11 14.81 -8.43
C CYS A 29 -8.90 14.63 -9.35
N TYR A 30 -8.34 13.43 -9.36
CA TYR A 30 -7.34 13.05 -10.37
C TYR A 30 -8.05 12.54 -11.63
N PRO A 31 -7.77 13.10 -12.82
CA PRO A 31 -8.26 12.55 -14.07
C PRO A 31 -7.73 11.12 -14.30
N PRO A 32 -8.54 10.18 -14.79
CA PRO A 32 -8.07 8.81 -15.06
C PRO A 32 -6.89 8.74 -16.03
N SER A 33 -6.81 9.67 -16.99
CA SER A 33 -5.70 9.77 -17.94
C SER A 33 -4.37 10.09 -17.23
N LEU A 34 -4.39 11.00 -16.25
CA LEU A 34 -3.21 11.30 -15.44
C LEU A 34 -2.75 10.09 -14.64
N LEU A 35 -3.67 9.41 -13.98
CA LEU A 35 -3.33 8.21 -13.19
C LEU A 35 -2.67 7.15 -14.07
N ARG A 36 -3.17 6.93 -15.30
CA ARG A 36 -2.57 5.98 -16.23
C ARG A 36 -1.14 6.36 -16.64
N THR A 37 -0.89 7.65 -16.87
CA THR A 37 0.46 8.14 -17.22
C THR A 37 1.44 7.97 -16.06
N LEU A 38 0.98 8.16 -14.83
CA LEU A 38 1.85 8.10 -13.63
C LEU A 38 2.15 6.69 -13.13
N LEU A 39 1.47 5.65 -13.64
CA LEU A 39 1.69 4.26 -13.21
C LEU A 39 3.12 3.75 -13.46
N ASP A 40 3.81 4.32 -14.45
CA ASP A 40 5.18 3.95 -14.80
C ASP A 40 6.24 4.71 -13.96
N GLU A 41 5.82 5.78 -13.27
CA GLU A 41 6.71 6.67 -12.54
C GLU A 41 6.45 6.65 -11.02
N MET A 42 5.28 6.18 -10.60
CA MET A 42 4.82 6.29 -9.23
C MET A 42 4.03 5.07 -8.77
N VAL A 43 4.04 4.84 -7.48
CA VAL A 43 3.07 3.96 -6.82
C VAL A 43 1.80 4.75 -6.57
N ILE A 44 0.68 4.25 -7.09
CA ILE A 44 -0.64 4.81 -6.82
C ILE A 44 -1.27 4.02 -5.68
N TYR A 45 -1.53 4.72 -4.59
CA TYR A 45 -2.12 4.16 -3.38
C TYR A 45 -3.56 4.64 -3.23
N PHE A 46 -4.49 3.70 -3.30
CA PHE A 46 -5.92 3.93 -3.08
C PHE A 46 -6.31 3.52 -1.67
N THR A 47 -6.87 4.45 -0.91
CA THR A 47 -7.35 4.21 0.46
C THR A 47 -8.86 4.08 0.50
N ASP A 48 -9.40 3.49 1.55
CA ASP A 48 -10.84 3.32 1.82
C ASP A 48 -11.61 2.66 0.66
N MET A 49 -11.00 1.69 -0.01
CA MET A 49 -11.61 1.06 -1.18
C MET A 49 -12.78 0.15 -0.83
N SER A 50 -12.84 -0.37 0.38
CA SER A 50 -14.01 -1.07 0.91
C SER A 50 -15.28 -0.21 0.89
N ARG A 51 -15.15 1.12 0.99
CA ARG A 51 -16.29 2.06 0.98
C ARG A 51 -16.76 2.47 -0.41
N VAL A 52 -16.02 2.14 -1.47
CA VAL A 52 -16.30 2.61 -2.83
C VAL A 52 -16.40 1.50 -3.86
N HIS A 53 -15.97 0.30 -3.53
CA HIS A 53 -16.01 -0.85 -4.42
C HIS A 53 -16.78 -2.01 -3.78
N LYS A 54 -17.86 -2.44 -4.41
CA LYS A 54 -18.81 -3.41 -3.85
C LYS A 54 -18.13 -4.70 -3.37
N ASN A 55 -17.34 -5.34 -4.22
CA ASN A 55 -16.72 -6.63 -3.87
C ASN A 55 -15.70 -6.50 -2.73
N LEU A 56 -14.96 -5.38 -2.67
CA LEU A 56 -14.05 -5.11 -1.55
C LEU A 56 -14.82 -4.82 -0.26
N ASN A 57 -15.98 -4.18 -0.34
CA ASN A 57 -16.87 -4.01 0.80
C ASN A 57 -17.38 -5.35 1.33
N GLU A 58 -17.89 -6.21 0.45
CA GLU A 58 -18.37 -7.55 0.82
C GLU A 58 -17.27 -8.39 1.44
N PHE A 59 -16.06 -8.36 0.88
CA PHE A 59 -14.91 -9.07 1.43
C PHE A 59 -14.48 -8.52 2.80
N ALA A 60 -14.38 -7.19 2.95
CA ALA A 60 -14.07 -6.56 4.23
C ALA A 60 -15.12 -6.89 5.30
N THR A 61 -16.40 -6.89 4.94
CA THR A 61 -17.49 -7.28 5.85
C THR A 61 -17.36 -8.73 6.31
N CYS A 62 -17.01 -9.65 5.44
CA CYS A 62 -16.76 -11.04 5.84
C CYS A 62 -15.63 -11.15 6.87
N ILE A 63 -14.55 -10.37 6.71
CA ILE A 63 -13.44 -10.33 7.68
C ILE A 63 -13.90 -9.70 9.00
N GLU A 64 -14.67 -8.61 8.94
CA GLU A 64 -15.23 -7.96 10.13
C GLU A 64 -16.14 -8.89 10.93
N ASP A 65 -16.99 -9.64 10.24
CA ASP A 65 -17.90 -10.61 10.87
C ASP A 65 -17.13 -11.76 11.54
N GLU A 66 -16.07 -12.25 10.92
CA GLU A 66 -15.25 -13.36 11.45
C GLU A 66 -14.39 -12.92 12.63
N TYR A 67 -13.69 -11.79 12.49
CA TYR A 67 -12.69 -11.35 13.48
C TYR A 67 -13.19 -10.31 14.46
N GLN A 68 -14.42 -9.80 14.28
CA GLN A 68 -15.03 -8.74 15.10
C GLN A 68 -14.13 -7.49 15.20
N ARG A 69 -13.49 -7.12 14.09
CA ARG A 69 -12.57 -5.99 13.96
C ARG A 69 -12.90 -5.19 12.71
N GLN A 70 -12.86 -3.87 12.85
CA GLN A 70 -13.04 -2.98 11.71
C GLN A 70 -11.94 -3.26 10.67
N THR A 71 -12.37 -3.40 9.41
CA THR A 71 -11.50 -3.71 8.28
C THR A 71 -11.66 -2.65 7.19
N ASP A 72 -10.56 -2.25 6.59
CA ASP A 72 -10.57 -1.42 5.39
C ASP A 72 -9.67 -2.04 4.31
N ALA A 73 -9.99 -1.77 3.06
CA ALA A 73 -9.22 -2.24 1.93
C ALA A 73 -8.43 -1.09 1.31
N HIS A 74 -7.15 -1.34 1.10
CA HIS A 74 -6.24 -0.46 0.39
C HIS A 74 -5.73 -1.16 -0.86
N VAL A 75 -5.47 -0.41 -1.93
CA VAL A 75 -4.94 -0.96 -3.18
C VAL A 75 -3.70 -0.18 -3.58
N TYR A 76 -2.63 -0.89 -3.83
CA TYR A 76 -1.39 -0.35 -4.40
C TYR A 76 -1.28 -0.80 -5.85
N VAL A 77 -0.97 0.13 -6.74
CA VAL A 77 -0.76 -0.15 -8.16
C VAL A 77 0.53 0.51 -8.62
N CYS A 78 1.40 -0.27 -9.24
CA CYS A 78 2.64 0.17 -9.85
C CYS A 78 2.90 -0.67 -11.09
N ARG A 79 3.47 -0.10 -12.14
CA ARG A 79 3.91 -0.82 -13.34
C ARG A 79 5.43 -0.93 -13.44
N ASN A 80 6.14 -0.07 -12.74
CA ASN A 80 7.59 -0.04 -12.83
C ASN A 80 8.21 -0.98 -11.78
N PRO A 81 8.84 -2.10 -12.20
CA PRO A 81 9.46 -3.04 -11.28
C PRO A 81 10.71 -2.47 -10.58
N GLU A 82 11.24 -1.34 -11.04
CA GLU A 82 12.39 -0.69 -10.40
C GLU A 82 11.98 0.23 -9.24
N LEU A 83 10.68 0.49 -9.06
CA LEU A 83 10.19 1.29 -7.95
C LEU A 83 10.04 0.42 -6.71
N GLU A 84 10.82 0.73 -5.70
CA GLU A 84 10.64 0.20 -4.35
C GLU A 84 9.34 0.74 -3.73
N HIS A 85 8.82 0.00 -2.75
CA HIS A 85 7.66 0.49 -2.00
C HIS A 85 8.02 1.83 -1.33
N PRO A 86 7.17 2.86 -1.49
CA PRO A 86 7.50 4.24 -1.10
C PRO A 86 7.73 4.44 0.41
N PHE A 87 7.35 3.48 1.22
CA PHE A 87 7.57 3.52 2.68
C PHE A 87 8.81 2.74 3.11
N GLY A 88 9.56 2.13 2.17
CA GLY A 88 10.68 1.26 2.48
C GLY A 88 10.25 0.08 3.36
N ALA A 89 11.17 -0.44 4.16
CA ALA A 89 10.81 -1.37 5.23
C ALA A 89 10.10 -0.59 6.34
N HIS A 90 8.90 -1.05 6.74
CA HIS A 90 8.07 -0.36 7.73
C HIS A 90 7.18 -1.35 8.49
N TYR A 91 6.64 -0.93 9.61
CA TYR A 91 5.58 -1.66 10.30
C TYR A 91 4.30 -0.84 10.41
N ASP A 92 3.19 -1.53 10.47
CA ASP A 92 1.88 -0.92 10.68
C ASP A 92 1.34 -1.20 12.09
N GLU A 93 0.48 -0.31 12.57
CA GLU A 93 -0.29 -0.48 13.82
C GLU A 93 -1.59 -1.29 13.60
N ALA A 94 -1.63 -2.05 12.52
CA ALA A 94 -2.75 -2.90 12.15
C ALA A 94 -2.26 -4.25 11.62
N HIS A 95 -3.11 -5.28 11.74
CA HIS A 95 -2.89 -6.53 11.02
C HIS A 95 -3.22 -6.33 9.54
N ASN A 96 -2.38 -6.85 8.66
CA ASN A 96 -2.56 -6.77 7.23
C ASN A 96 -2.77 -8.15 6.61
N ILE A 97 -3.76 -8.26 5.74
CA ILE A 97 -3.91 -9.38 4.81
C ILE A 97 -3.57 -8.84 3.42
N ILE A 98 -2.40 -9.21 2.95
CA ILE A 98 -1.88 -8.80 1.64
C ILE A 98 -2.33 -9.83 0.60
N ILE A 99 -2.99 -9.39 -0.46
CA ILE A 99 -3.43 -10.25 -1.57
C ILE A 99 -2.78 -9.75 -2.85
N GLN A 100 -2.02 -10.61 -3.50
CA GLN A 100 -1.43 -10.30 -4.81
C GLN A 100 -2.49 -10.52 -5.90
N CYS A 101 -2.89 -9.44 -6.58
CA CYS A 101 -3.94 -9.48 -7.59
C CYS A 101 -3.36 -9.67 -9.00
N GLU A 102 -2.32 -8.92 -9.34
CA GLU A 102 -1.65 -8.93 -10.65
C GLU A 102 -0.13 -8.79 -10.47
N GLY A 103 0.66 -9.26 -11.44
CA GLY A 103 2.11 -9.18 -11.40
C GLY A 103 2.74 -10.01 -10.27
N GLN A 104 3.95 -9.63 -9.90
CA GLN A 104 4.70 -10.30 -8.84
C GLN A 104 5.31 -9.27 -7.90
N THR A 105 5.31 -9.58 -6.61
CA THR A 105 5.93 -8.75 -5.57
C THR A 105 6.85 -9.60 -4.71
N HIS A 106 8.09 -9.17 -4.54
CA HIS A 106 8.99 -9.74 -3.56
C HIS A 106 8.65 -9.15 -2.19
N PHE A 107 8.16 -9.99 -1.30
CA PHE A 107 7.74 -9.59 0.04
C PHE A 107 8.71 -10.14 1.08
N LYS A 108 9.18 -9.25 1.95
CA LYS A 108 10.00 -9.60 3.12
C LYS A 108 9.26 -9.18 4.38
N VAL A 109 9.31 -10.03 5.40
CA VAL A 109 8.75 -9.74 6.72
C VAL A 109 9.81 -10.10 7.76
N TRP A 110 9.98 -9.25 8.76
CA TRP A 110 10.90 -9.46 9.88
C TRP A 110 10.14 -9.71 11.17
N GLN A 111 10.87 -10.12 12.20
CA GLN A 111 10.32 -10.32 13.53
C GLN A 111 9.74 -9.01 14.08
N GLU A 112 8.74 -9.12 14.94
CA GLU A 112 8.13 -7.98 15.62
C GLU A 112 9.19 -7.07 16.28
N VAL A 113 9.03 -5.76 16.16
CA VAL A 113 9.92 -4.80 16.83
C VAL A 113 9.62 -4.73 18.32
N ASP A 114 10.67 -4.82 19.15
CA ASP A 114 10.53 -4.74 20.61
C ASP A 114 10.25 -3.31 21.09
N ASN A 115 10.95 -2.33 20.51
CA ASN A 115 10.83 -0.92 20.85
C ASN A 115 10.08 -0.19 19.75
N LYS A 116 8.78 0.00 19.96
CA LYS A 116 7.92 0.71 19.02
C LYS A 116 8.07 2.22 19.22
N ASP A 117 8.40 2.91 18.15
CA ASP A 117 8.42 4.37 18.14
C ASP A 117 7.09 4.87 17.58
N PHE A 118 6.38 5.67 18.37
CA PHE A 118 5.08 6.24 18.00
C PHE A 118 5.19 7.70 17.55
N GLU A 119 6.41 8.22 17.38
CA GLU A 119 6.56 9.49 16.71
C GLU A 119 6.12 9.39 15.25
N LYS A 120 5.69 10.51 14.71
CA LYS A 120 5.17 10.54 13.35
C LYS A 120 6.23 10.06 12.34
N ASP A 121 5.83 9.10 11.51
CA ASP A 121 6.64 8.50 10.45
C ASP A 121 7.92 7.75 10.94
N ALA A 122 8.08 7.54 12.25
CA ALA A 122 9.21 6.79 12.83
C ALA A 122 9.19 5.29 12.48
N ASN A 123 8.02 4.78 12.10
CA ASN A 123 7.83 3.40 11.63
C ASN A 123 8.19 3.17 10.17
N LEU A 124 8.66 4.19 9.44
CA LEU A 124 8.96 4.11 8.01
C LEU A 124 10.46 4.07 7.73
N ASN A 125 10.86 3.47 6.59
CA ASN A 125 12.24 3.38 6.12
C ASN A 125 13.21 2.81 7.16
N LEU A 126 12.79 1.74 7.81
CA LEU A 126 13.59 1.08 8.85
C LEU A 126 14.89 0.50 8.28
N ASP A 127 16.00 0.71 8.96
CA ASP A 127 17.29 0.09 8.65
C ASP A 127 17.43 -1.23 9.42
N ILE A 128 16.86 -2.30 8.87
CA ILE A 128 16.84 -3.62 9.48
C ILE A 128 18.06 -4.41 9.03
N LYS A 129 18.82 -4.94 9.99
CA LYS A 129 20.07 -5.70 9.73
C LYS A 129 19.88 -7.22 9.79
N GLU A 130 18.80 -7.64 10.41
CA GLU A 130 18.48 -9.04 10.61
C GLU A 130 17.93 -9.66 9.30
N ASP A 131 18.06 -10.98 9.19
CA ASP A 131 17.44 -11.72 8.10
C ASP A 131 15.92 -11.74 8.27
N PRO A 132 15.15 -11.65 7.17
CA PRO A 132 13.71 -11.75 7.23
C PRO A 132 13.26 -13.15 7.66
N ILE A 133 12.19 -13.22 8.44
CA ILE A 133 11.54 -14.49 8.81
C ILE A 133 10.66 -15.02 7.66
N ILE A 134 10.22 -14.16 6.75
CA ILE A 134 9.55 -14.49 5.51
C ILE A 134 10.26 -13.74 4.38
N ASP A 135 10.62 -14.47 3.34
CA ASP A 135 11.23 -13.93 2.11
C ASP A 135 10.62 -14.70 0.92
N VAL A 136 9.61 -14.09 0.27
CA VAL A 136 8.80 -14.78 -0.74
C VAL A 136 8.50 -13.90 -1.94
N ILE A 137 8.34 -14.53 -3.10
CA ILE A 137 7.79 -13.88 -4.29
C ILE A 137 6.32 -14.27 -4.39
N MET A 138 5.46 -13.31 -4.14
CA MET A 138 4.01 -13.46 -4.25
C MET A 138 3.57 -13.36 -5.72
N LYS A 139 2.64 -14.22 -6.11
CA LYS A 139 2.03 -14.30 -7.44
C LYS A 139 0.52 -14.09 -7.33
N PRO A 140 -0.18 -13.78 -8.45
CA PRO A 140 -1.62 -13.61 -8.43
C PRO A 140 -2.34 -14.79 -7.76
N GLY A 141 -3.17 -14.49 -6.76
CA GLY A 141 -3.88 -15.45 -5.93
C GLY A 141 -3.20 -15.79 -4.60
N ASP A 142 -1.94 -15.44 -4.42
CA ASP A 142 -1.26 -15.59 -3.13
C ASP A 142 -1.80 -14.58 -2.11
N ALA A 143 -1.84 -15.01 -0.85
CA ALA A 143 -2.18 -14.17 0.28
C ALA A 143 -1.14 -14.33 1.40
N LEU A 144 -0.79 -13.21 2.03
CA LEU A 144 0.16 -13.15 3.15
C LEU A 144 -0.48 -12.39 4.30
N TRP A 145 -0.47 -13.00 5.49
CA TRP A 145 -0.85 -12.30 6.70
C TRP A 145 0.39 -11.74 7.39
N VAL A 146 0.38 -10.43 7.62
CA VAL A 146 1.41 -9.69 8.35
C VAL A 146 0.79 -9.17 9.63
N PRO A 147 1.21 -9.66 10.81
CA PRO A 147 0.74 -9.13 12.08
C PRO A 147 1.13 -7.66 12.26
N MET A 148 0.39 -6.93 13.10
CA MET A 148 0.79 -5.56 13.47
C MET A 148 2.17 -5.57 14.14
N TYR A 149 2.94 -4.50 13.91
CA TYR A 149 4.31 -4.29 14.40
C TYR A 149 5.37 -5.24 13.83
N TYR A 150 5.00 -6.09 12.85
CA TYR A 150 5.99 -6.85 12.09
C TYR A 150 6.48 -6.01 10.91
N PRO A 151 7.76 -5.61 10.90
CA PRO A 151 8.30 -4.88 9.77
C PRO A 151 8.18 -5.69 8.48
N HIS A 152 7.86 -5.02 7.40
CA HIS A 152 7.73 -5.64 6.09
C HIS A 152 8.15 -4.69 4.98
N HIS A 153 8.53 -5.27 3.86
CA HIS A 153 8.94 -4.54 2.66
C HIS A 153 8.43 -5.26 1.42
N ALA A 154 7.86 -4.50 0.50
CA ALA A 154 7.37 -4.97 -0.79
C ALA A 154 8.17 -4.34 -1.92
N ILE A 155 8.66 -5.16 -2.85
CA ILE A 155 9.38 -4.74 -4.05
C ILE A 155 8.63 -5.29 -5.26
N SER A 156 8.11 -4.42 -6.12
CA SER A 156 7.46 -4.83 -7.35
C SER A 156 8.47 -5.48 -8.30
N LEU A 157 8.11 -6.61 -8.89
CA LEU A 157 8.96 -7.32 -9.84
C LEU A 157 8.42 -7.26 -11.28
N THR A 158 7.10 -7.13 -11.45
CA THR A 158 6.42 -7.05 -12.77
C THR A 158 5.11 -6.30 -12.66
#